data_83d4a23a92419f2e2c0c4284cdbd4a41
#
_entry.id   83d4a23a92419f2e2c0c4284cdbd4a41
#
_cell.length_a   1.000
_cell.length_b   1.000
_cell.length_c   1.000
_cell.angle_alpha   90.00
_cell.angle_beta   90.00
_cell.angle_gamma   90.00
#
_symmetry.space_group_name_H-M   'P 1'
#
loop_
_entity.id
_entity.type
_entity.pdbx_description
1 polymer ?
#
loop_
_entity_poly.entity_id
_entity_poly.type
_entity_poly.pdbx_seq_one_letter_code
_entity_poly.pdbx_strand_id
1 'polypeptide(L)'
;MRRIQNEMKSIEEICAVLDQCKVCRLAMNHDGYPYLVPMNFGYEREGNKIYLYFHGANAGTKKELIEKDGRVAFEMDVHEEARISSVACNSYMDYESVCGTGNAEIADDTQKRAYLEKIMRHYTDIPFEMLEKAIEKTMVIR
;
A
#
# COMPACT_ATOMS: atom_id res chain seq x y z
N MET A 1 -16.40 -10.81 -0.84
CA MET A 1 -15.58 -11.96 -0.39
C MET A 1 -16.41 -13.25 -0.38
N ARG A 2 -15.83 -14.44 -0.67
CA ARG A 2 -16.60 -15.72 -0.67
C ARG A 2 -16.90 -16.22 0.75
N ARG A 3 -15.98 -16.01 1.70
CA ARG A 3 -16.13 -16.38 3.11
C ARG A 3 -16.42 -15.14 3.95
N ILE A 4 -17.69 -14.73 3.96
CA ILE A 4 -18.17 -13.51 4.64
C ILE A 4 -17.83 -13.50 6.15
N GLN A 5 -17.73 -14.69 6.79
CA GLN A 5 -17.36 -14.78 8.19
C GLN A 5 -15.93 -14.30 8.50
N ASN A 6 -15.06 -14.24 7.49
CA ASN A 6 -13.67 -13.80 7.62
C ASN A 6 -13.50 -12.34 7.16
N GLU A 7 -14.57 -11.66 6.82
CA GLU A 7 -14.53 -10.27 6.37
C GLU A 7 -14.39 -9.31 7.55
N MET A 8 -13.42 -8.41 7.48
CA MET A 8 -13.34 -7.26 8.39
C MET A 8 -14.58 -6.39 8.20
N LYS A 9 -15.26 -6.04 9.29
CA LYS A 9 -16.56 -5.37 9.24
C LYS A 9 -16.48 -3.87 9.45
N SER A 10 -15.35 -3.39 9.92
CA SER A 10 -15.16 -1.99 10.23
C SER A 10 -13.87 -1.45 9.60
N ILE A 11 -13.85 -0.15 9.37
CA ILE A 11 -12.64 0.52 8.89
C ILE A 11 -11.54 0.54 9.95
N GLU A 12 -11.90 0.46 11.22
CA GLU A 12 -10.99 0.34 12.37
C GLU A 12 -10.22 -0.97 12.29
N GLU A 13 -10.87 -2.09 11.99
CA GLU A 13 -10.22 -3.39 11.78
C GLU A 13 -9.25 -3.34 10.60
N ILE A 14 -9.66 -2.71 9.49
CA ILE A 14 -8.79 -2.51 8.32
C ILE A 14 -7.55 -1.69 8.69
N CYS A 15 -7.73 -0.56 9.39
CA CYS A 15 -6.60 0.27 9.83
C CYS A 15 -5.65 -0.49 10.76
N ALA A 16 -6.17 -1.32 11.68
CA ALA A 16 -5.35 -2.13 12.57
C ALA A 16 -4.45 -3.14 11.82
N VAL A 17 -4.92 -3.67 10.69
CA VAL A 17 -4.10 -4.51 9.80
C VAL A 17 -3.09 -3.65 9.04
N LEU A 18 -3.50 -2.50 8.49
CA LEU A 18 -2.60 -1.59 7.78
C LEU A 18 -1.42 -1.14 8.66
N ASP A 19 -1.67 -0.85 9.95
CA ASP A 19 -0.62 -0.45 10.92
C ASP A 19 0.48 -1.49 11.07
N GLN A 20 0.17 -2.75 10.83
CA GLN A 20 1.11 -3.86 10.97
C GLN A 20 1.79 -4.23 9.65
N CYS A 21 1.17 -3.94 8.51
CA CYS A 21 1.75 -4.19 7.19
C CYS A 21 3.01 -3.35 6.96
N LYS A 22 4.03 -3.95 6.37
CA LYS A 22 5.31 -3.27 6.06
C LYS A 22 5.51 -3.04 4.57
N VAL A 23 4.78 -3.77 3.74
CA VAL A 23 4.89 -3.72 2.29
C VAL A 23 3.51 -3.75 1.67
N CYS A 24 3.27 -2.85 0.73
CA CYS A 24 2.11 -2.87 -0.16
C CYS A 24 2.54 -3.38 -1.53
N ARG A 25 1.80 -4.35 -2.07
CA ARG A 25 1.96 -4.81 -3.45
C ARG A 25 0.99 -4.02 -4.33
N LEU A 26 1.54 -3.08 -5.08
CA LEU A 26 0.77 -2.18 -5.96
C LEU A 26 0.79 -2.71 -7.39
N ALA A 27 -0.39 -2.91 -7.97
CA ALA A 27 -0.58 -3.38 -9.33
C ALA A 27 -1.16 -2.27 -10.21
N MET A 28 -0.54 -2.06 -11.36
CA MET A 28 -0.91 -1.07 -12.37
C MET A 28 -1.22 -1.74 -13.70
N ASN A 29 -2.10 -1.15 -14.50
CA ASN A 29 -2.39 -1.63 -15.84
C ASN A 29 -1.16 -1.46 -16.75
N HIS A 30 -0.74 -2.55 -17.37
CA HIS A 30 0.31 -2.57 -18.38
C HIS A 30 -0.12 -3.44 -19.56
N ASP A 31 0.37 -3.16 -20.74
CA ASP A 31 0.00 -3.87 -21.97
C ASP A 31 0.33 -5.37 -21.84
N GLY A 32 -0.71 -6.21 -21.87
CA GLY A 32 -0.63 -7.66 -21.77
C GLY A 32 -0.64 -8.20 -20.34
N TYR A 33 0.24 -7.76 -19.45
CA TYR A 33 0.34 -8.24 -18.08
C TYR A 33 0.29 -7.08 -17.06
N PRO A 34 -0.38 -7.25 -15.89
CA PRO A 34 -0.30 -6.25 -14.84
C PRO A 34 1.14 -6.02 -14.37
N TYR A 35 1.52 -4.76 -14.18
CA TYR A 35 2.79 -4.39 -13.59
C TYR A 35 2.63 -4.36 -12.07
N LEU A 36 3.28 -5.29 -11.36
CA LEU A 36 3.18 -5.46 -9.91
C LEU A 36 4.51 -5.10 -9.25
N VAL A 37 4.47 -4.24 -8.23
CA VAL A 37 5.65 -3.84 -7.46
C VAL A 37 5.39 -3.82 -5.96
N PRO A 38 6.31 -4.38 -5.14
CA PRO A 38 6.29 -4.17 -3.69
C PRO A 38 6.81 -2.76 -3.38
N MET A 39 6.12 -2.07 -2.48
CA MET A 39 6.44 -0.70 -2.10
C MET A 39 6.29 -0.48 -0.59
N ASN A 40 7.16 0.34 -0.02
CA ASN A 40 6.87 0.98 1.26
C ASN A 40 5.73 1.96 1.07
N PHE A 41 4.93 2.13 2.11
CA PHE A 41 3.75 2.97 2.06
C PHE A 41 3.53 3.72 3.37
N GLY A 42 2.68 4.71 3.33
CA GLY A 42 2.00 5.28 4.49
C GLY A 42 0.52 5.40 4.16
N TYR A 43 -0.29 5.67 5.16
CA TYR A 43 -1.70 5.88 4.91
C TYR A 43 -2.29 6.98 5.81
N GLU A 44 -3.45 7.44 5.43
CA GLU A 44 -4.29 8.35 6.22
C GLU A 44 -5.74 7.93 6.09
N ARG A 45 -6.47 8.02 7.19
CA ARG A 45 -7.91 7.80 7.21
C ARG A 45 -8.65 9.13 7.33
N GLU A 46 -9.60 9.35 6.45
CA GLU A 46 -10.56 10.45 6.54
C GLU A 46 -12.00 9.89 6.52
N GLY A 47 -12.59 9.78 7.70
CA GLY A 47 -13.90 9.14 7.85
C GLY A 47 -13.87 7.67 7.41
N ASN A 48 -14.58 7.35 6.32
CA ASN A 48 -14.62 6.01 5.73
C ASN A 48 -13.72 5.87 4.48
N LYS A 49 -12.83 6.83 4.24
CA LYS A 49 -11.86 6.77 3.14
C LYS A 49 -10.48 6.52 3.69
N ILE A 50 -9.71 5.72 2.97
CA ILE A 50 -8.28 5.50 3.22
C ILE A 50 -7.52 6.02 2.00
N TYR A 51 -6.52 6.83 2.27
CA TYR A 51 -5.55 7.30 1.28
C TYR A 51 -4.23 6.59 1.53
N LEU A 52 -3.67 6.01 0.49
CA LEU A 52 -2.35 5.37 0.53
C LEU A 52 -1.32 6.29 -0.12
N TYR A 53 -0.14 6.35 0.46
CA TYR A 53 0.97 7.17 -0.01
C TYR A 53 2.17 6.30 -0.32
N PHE A 54 2.78 6.53 -1.46
CA PHE A 54 3.96 5.79 -1.92
C PHE A 54 5.02 6.76 -2.43
N HIS A 55 6.26 6.30 -2.51
CA HIS A 55 7.34 7.05 -3.13
C HIS A 55 8.14 6.21 -4.10
N GLY A 56 8.87 6.87 -4.99
CA GLY A 56 9.73 6.20 -5.95
C GLY A 56 10.59 7.17 -6.75
N ALA A 57 11.33 6.62 -7.70
CA ALA A 57 12.09 7.44 -8.65
C ALA A 57 11.14 8.28 -9.51
N ASN A 58 11.55 9.51 -9.81
CA ASN A 58 10.77 10.43 -10.65
C ASN A 58 10.88 10.12 -12.16
N ALA A 59 11.17 8.87 -12.51
CA ALA A 59 11.23 8.35 -13.87
C ALA A 59 11.00 6.85 -13.90
N GLY A 60 10.64 6.30 -15.06
CA GLY A 60 10.49 4.87 -15.32
C GLY A 60 9.05 4.39 -15.33
N THR A 61 8.89 3.09 -15.57
CA THR A 61 7.63 2.42 -15.92
C THR A 61 6.47 2.75 -14.98
N LYS A 62 6.70 2.75 -13.66
CA LYS A 62 5.64 3.05 -12.68
C LYS A 62 5.03 4.44 -12.89
N LYS A 63 5.88 5.46 -13.11
CA LYS A 63 5.43 6.82 -13.38
C LYS A 63 4.60 6.89 -14.66
N GLU A 64 5.13 6.33 -15.74
CA GLU A 64 4.49 6.30 -17.06
C GLU A 64 3.11 5.61 -17.02
N LEU A 65 3.01 4.51 -16.28
CA LEU A 65 1.76 3.77 -16.14
C LEU A 65 0.71 4.56 -15.34
N ILE A 66 1.08 5.21 -14.24
CA ILE A 66 0.16 6.03 -13.45
C ILE A 66 -0.30 7.26 -14.24
N GLU A 67 0.60 7.92 -14.97
CA GLU A 67 0.24 9.06 -15.84
C GLU A 67 -0.69 8.65 -16.98
N LYS A 68 -0.52 7.42 -17.50
CA LYS A 68 -1.37 6.87 -18.58
C LYS A 68 -2.73 6.41 -18.07
N ASP A 69 -2.76 5.72 -16.93
CA ASP A 69 -3.96 5.14 -16.33
C ASP A 69 -3.79 5.02 -14.82
N GLY A 70 -4.40 5.92 -14.07
CA GLY A 70 -4.29 5.97 -12.62
C GLY A 70 -5.02 4.83 -11.88
N ARG A 71 -5.75 3.95 -12.56
CA ARG A 71 -6.44 2.82 -11.92
C ARG A 71 -5.44 1.80 -11.43
N VAL A 72 -5.51 1.48 -10.16
CA VAL A 72 -4.60 0.55 -9.49
C VAL A 72 -5.37 -0.46 -8.64
N ALA A 73 -4.74 -1.60 -8.40
CA ALA A 73 -5.13 -2.52 -7.36
C ALA A 73 -3.98 -2.67 -6.36
N PHE A 74 -4.29 -3.02 -5.13
CA PHE A 74 -3.28 -3.25 -4.10
C PHE A 74 -3.64 -4.44 -3.22
N GLU A 75 -2.61 -4.98 -2.60
CA GLU A 75 -2.71 -6.05 -1.61
C GLU A 75 -1.63 -5.87 -0.55
N MET A 76 -1.98 -6.18 0.70
CA MET A 76 -1.09 -6.23 1.87
C MET A 76 -1.53 -7.38 2.77
N ASP A 77 -0.59 -8.06 3.40
CA ASP A 77 -0.85 -9.19 4.29
C ASP A 77 0.12 -9.20 5.48
N VAL A 78 -0.33 -9.78 6.58
CA VAL A 78 0.44 -9.96 7.82
C VAL A 78 0.01 -11.24 8.54
N HIS A 79 0.82 -11.65 9.52
CA HIS A 79 0.54 -12.75 10.44
C HIS A 79 0.37 -14.11 9.76
N GLU A 80 1.13 -14.37 8.68
CA GLU A 80 1.07 -15.63 7.96
C GLU A 80 1.63 -16.77 8.83
N GLU A 81 0.75 -17.69 9.21
CA GLU A 81 1.10 -18.86 9.99
C GLU A 81 0.48 -20.12 9.39
N ALA A 82 1.34 -21.07 9.01
CA ALA A 82 0.88 -22.36 8.48
C ALA A 82 0.36 -23.27 9.59
N ARG A 83 -0.89 -23.66 9.50
CA ARG A 83 -1.52 -24.67 10.37
C ARG A 83 -1.50 -26.02 9.67
N ILE A 84 -0.50 -26.82 9.99
CA ILE A 84 -0.28 -28.10 9.35
C ILE A 84 -0.97 -29.23 10.11
N SER A 85 -1.75 -30.03 9.38
CA SER A 85 -2.44 -31.23 9.86
C SER A 85 -1.82 -32.47 9.23
N SER A 86 -1.95 -33.63 9.89
CA SER A 86 -1.61 -34.94 9.33
C SER A 86 -2.48 -35.31 8.13
N VAL A 87 -3.64 -34.68 7.98
CA VAL A 87 -4.52 -34.78 6.80
C VAL A 87 -4.37 -33.52 5.99
N ALA A 88 -3.78 -33.60 4.82
CA ALA A 88 -3.38 -32.46 4.01
C ALA A 88 -4.51 -31.47 3.73
N CYS A 89 -5.73 -31.91 3.47
CA CYS A 89 -6.88 -31.05 3.21
C CYS A 89 -7.37 -30.26 4.45
N ASN A 90 -6.89 -30.59 5.65
CA ASN A 90 -7.17 -29.86 6.87
C ASN A 90 -6.07 -28.84 7.22
N SER A 91 -5.01 -28.79 6.41
CA SER A 91 -3.99 -27.75 6.55
C SER A 91 -4.47 -26.44 5.94
N TYR A 92 -4.14 -25.32 6.56
CA TYR A 92 -4.49 -23.99 6.09
C TYR A 92 -3.46 -22.96 6.53
N MET A 93 -3.55 -21.75 5.99
CA MET A 93 -2.77 -20.60 6.38
C MET A 93 -3.66 -19.61 7.14
N ASP A 94 -3.26 -19.25 8.36
CA ASP A 94 -3.80 -18.07 9.03
C ASP A 94 -3.10 -16.84 8.45
N TYR A 95 -3.83 -15.79 8.17
CA TYR A 95 -3.32 -14.49 7.78
C TYR A 95 -4.42 -13.43 7.86
N GLU A 96 -4.01 -12.18 7.92
CA GLU A 96 -4.88 -11.02 7.74
C GLU A 96 -4.42 -10.26 6.50
N SER A 97 -5.35 -9.86 5.64
CA SER A 97 -5.00 -9.12 4.42
C SER A 97 -5.99 -8.02 4.09
N VAL A 98 -5.48 -6.99 3.43
CA VAL A 98 -6.28 -5.90 2.87
C VAL A 98 -6.02 -5.82 1.38
N CYS A 99 -7.07 -6.05 0.59
CA CYS A 99 -7.05 -5.88 -0.86
C CYS A 99 -8.01 -4.77 -1.25
N GLY A 100 -7.65 -4.00 -2.27
CA GLY A 100 -8.51 -2.95 -2.76
C GLY A 100 -8.14 -2.46 -4.15
N THR A 101 -8.95 -1.52 -4.62
CA THR A 101 -8.71 -0.78 -5.86
C THR A 101 -8.84 0.71 -5.58
N GLY A 102 -8.15 1.52 -6.39
CA GLY A 102 -8.20 2.97 -6.26
C GLY A 102 -7.73 3.66 -7.54
N ASN A 103 -7.67 4.98 -7.44
CA ASN A 103 -7.05 5.82 -8.45
C ASN A 103 -5.79 6.45 -7.85
N ALA A 104 -4.66 6.20 -8.47
CA ALA A 104 -3.38 6.78 -8.11
C ALA A 104 -3.14 8.07 -8.90
N GLU A 105 -2.59 9.05 -8.22
CA GLU A 105 -2.15 10.31 -8.83
C GLU A 105 -0.74 10.67 -8.33
N ILE A 106 0.03 11.35 -9.18
CA ILE A 106 1.34 11.87 -8.79
C ILE A 106 1.12 13.20 -8.07
N ALA A 107 1.65 13.29 -6.85
CA ALA A 107 1.56 14.48 -6.03
C ALA A 107 2.33 15.65 -6.65
N ASP A 108 1.79 16.84 -6.55
CA ASP A 108 2.52 18.06 -6.88
C ASP A 108 3.62 18.37 -5.83
N ASP A 109 4.52 19.30 -6.17
CA ASP A 109 5.67 19.61 -5.33
C ASP A 109 5.28 20.13 -3.94
N THR A 110 4.12 20.79 -3.80
CA THR A 110 3.64 21.34 -2.54
C THR A 110 3.16 20.27 -1.56
N GLN A 111 2.74 19.12 -2.08
CA GLN A 111 2.19 18.00 -1.32
C GLN A 111 3.25 16.96 -0.91
N LYS A 112 4.35 16.86 -1.68
CA LYS A 112 5.36 15.80 -1.53
C LYS A 112 5.86 15.66 -0.09
N ARG A 113 6.23 16.76 0.55
CA ARG A 113 6.78 16.73 1.92
C ARG A 113 5.80 16.09 2.89
N ALA A 114 4.54 16.52 2.89
CA ALA A 114 3.52 16.02 3.79
C ALA A 114 3.24 14.52 3.58
N TYR A 115 3.22 14.07 2.33
CA TYR A 115 2.98 12.65 2.02
C TYR A 115 4.18 11.76 2.35
N LEU A 116 5.40 12.24 2.12
CA LEU A 116 6.63 11.55 2.54
C LEU A 116 6.70 11.43 4.07
N GLU A 117 6.25 12.45 4.80
CA GLU A 117 6.17 12.37 6.26
C GLU A 117 5.20 11.28 6.72
N LYS A 118 4.03 11.14 6.09
CA LYS A 118 3.08 10.05 6.38
C LYS A 118 3.68 8.67 6.11
N ILE A 119 4.47 8.53 5.04
CA ILE A 119 5.19 7.27 4.75
C ILE A 119 6.20 6.98 5.86
N MET A 120 6.99 7.95 6.27
CA MET A 120 7.99 7.75 7.33
C MET A 120 7.34 7.44 8.68
N ARG A 121 6.26 8.11 9.04
CA ARG A 121 5.54 7.88 10.31
C ARG A 121 4.91 6.50 10.41
N HIS A 122 4.63 5.87 9.28
CA HIS A 122 4.18 4.47 9.27
C HIS A 122 5.23 3.49 9.80
N TYR A 123 6.52 3.83 9.71
CA TYR A 123 7.63 2.96 10.09
C TYR A 123 8.33 3.38 11.38
N THR A 124 8.23 4.63 11.80
CA THR A 124 8.99 5.14 12.95
C THR A 124 8.37 6.38 13.59
N ASP A 125 8.43 6.42 14.91
CA ASP A 125 8.14 7.61 15.72
C ASP A 125 9.40 8.44 16.03
N ILE A 126 10.59 7.92 15.68
CA ILE A 126 11.85 8.62 15.89
C ILE A 126 11.88 9.88 15.01
N PRO A 127 12.36 11.03 15.54
CA PRO A 127 12.57 12.22 14.74
C PRO A 127 13.49 11.95 13.55
N PHE A 128 13.13 12.47 12.38
CA PHE A 128 13.89 12.34 11.13
C PHE A 128 13.96 13.67 10.40
N GLU A 129 15.01 13.83 9.61
CA GLU A 129 15.19 14.98 8.72
C GLU A 129 14.85 14.60 7.27
N MET A 130 14.22 15.50 6.56
CA MET A 130 13.95 15.37 5.13
C MET A 130 14.68 16.47 4.36
N LEU A 131 15.63 16.08 3.53
CA LEU A 131 16.42 17.00 2.72
C LEU A 131 15.64 17.48 1.50
N GLU A 132 15.52 18.80 1.31
CA GLU A 132 14.78 19.39 0.18
C GLU A 132 15.22 18.81 -1.18
N LYS A 133 16.52 18.72 -1.43
CA LYS A 133 17.06 18.16 -2.67
C LYS A 133 16.64 16.69 -2.95
N ALA A 134 16.37 15.93 -1.88
CA ALA A 134 15.88 14.56 -2.01
C ALA A 134 14.38 14.56 -2.33
N ILE A 135 13.59 15.41 -1.66
CA ILE A 135 12.16 15.58 -1.93
C ILE A 135 11.91 15.96 -3.39
N GLU A 136 12.63 16.95 -3.90
CA GLU A 136 12.50 17.43 -5.30
C GLU A 136 12.70 16.30 -6.32
N LYS A 137 13.63 15.37 -6.05
CA LYS A 137 13.96 14.24 -6.94
C LYS A 137 13.05 13.03 -6.76
N THR A 138 12.20 13.02 -5.77
CA THR A 138 11.34 11.89 -5.44
C THR A 138 9.97 12.08 -6.08
N MET A 139 9.48 11.05 -6.77
CA MET A 139 8.07 10.95 -7.12
C MET A 139 7.29 10.49 -5.90
N VAL A 140 6.18 11.15 -5.62
CA VAL A 140 5.24 10.74 -4.58
C VAL A 140 3.89 10.46 -5.22
N ILE A 141 3.22 9.40 -4.78
CA ILE A 141 1.95 8.91 -5.30
C ILE A 141 0.95 8.91 -4.14
N ARG A 142 -0.26 9.37 -4.43
CA ARG A 142 -1.42 9.21 -3.56
C ARG A 142 -2.46 8.35 -4.23
#